data_395baeea5d575a538ea5d69c9f92e16e
#
_entry.id   395baeea5d575a538ea5d69c9f92e16e
#
_cell.length_a   1.000
_cell.length_b   1.000
_cell.length_c   1.000
_cell.angle_alpha   90.00
_cell.angle_beta   90.00
_cell.angle_gamma   90.00
#
_symmetry.space_group_name_H-M   'P 1'
#
loop_
_entity.id
_entity.type
_entity.pdbx_description
1 polymer ?
#
loop_
_entity_poly.entity_id
_entity_poly.type
_entity_poly.pdbx_seq_one_letter_code
_entity_poly.pdbx_strand_id
1 'polypeptide(L)'
;MVGTVLSASFLFALTAEAQTPARVYFIEPKDGASVSSPVHVKFGIEGMQVAPAGTMGDNSGHHHLLIDGGPVQKGLVIPADDKSIHFGKGQTETDVKLPPGDHTLTMQFADGAHRSYGPEMSQTIKVHVK
;
A
#
# COMPACT_ATOMS: atom_id res chain seq x y z
N MET A 1 -33.57 41.44 -45.47
CA MET A 1 -32.33 40.69 -45.20
C MET A 1 -32.44 40.06 -43.82
N VAL A 2 -32.64 38.76 -43.79
CA VAL A 2 -32.71 38.01 -42.55
C VAL A 2 -31.33 37.42 -42.30
N GLY A 3 -30.59 37.95 -41.32
CA GLY A 3 -29.29 37.41 -40.94
C GLY A 3 -29.45 36.17 -40.08
N THR A 4 -29.04 35.03 -40.61
CA THR A 4 -29.00 33.78 -39.86
C THR A 4 -27.79 33.81 -38.93
N VAL A 5 -28.00 33.93 -37.64
CA VAL A 5 -26.95 33.76 -36.63
C VAL A 5 -26.75 32.26 -36.42
N LEU A 6 -25.65 31.71 -36.93
CA LEU A 6 -25.21 30.35 -36.59
C LEU A 6 -24.61 30.39 -35.17
N SER A 7 -25.36 29.86 -34.23
CA SER A 7 -24.85 29.63 -32.88
C SER A 7 -24.02 28.34 -32.90
N ALA A 8 -22.70 28.46 -32.85
CA ALA A 8 -21.81 27.32 -32.69
C ALA A 8 -21.79 26.93 -31.21
N SER A 9 -22.49 25.87 -30.88
CA SER A 9 -22.39 25.25 -29.52
C SER A 9 -21.10 24.46 -29.43
N PHE A 10 -20.13 24.98 -28.72
CA PHE A 10 -18.92 24.23 -28.35
C PHE A 10 -19.27 23.26 -27.23
N LEU A 11 -19.34 21.96 -27.56
CA LEU A 11 -19.40 20.89 -26.58
C LEU A 11 -17.99 20.69 -26.03
N PHE A 12 -17.74 21.13 -24.81
CA PHE A 12 -16.56 20.73 -24.07
C PHE A 12 -16.79 19.30 -23.56
N ALA A 13 -16.13 18.32 -24.16
CA ALA A 13 -16.05 16.99 -23.62
C ALA A 13 -15.15 17.04 -22.38
N LEU A 14 -15.74 16.97 -21.18
CA LEU A 14 -15.00 16.71 -19.95
C LEU A 14 -14.51 15.27 -20.02
N THR A 15 -13.24 15.09 -20.37
CA THR A 15 -12.58 13.80 -20.17
C THR A 15 -12.35 13.63 -18.66
N ALA A 16 -13.12 12.73 -18.03
CA ALA A 16 -12.81 12.31 -16.68
C ALA A 16 -11.46 11.59 -16.71
N GLU A 17 -10.44 12.20 -16.12
CA GLU A 17 -9.18 11.49 -15.90
C GLU A 17 -9.47 10.33 -14.93
N ALA A 18 -9.18 9.11 -15.38
CA ALA A 18 -9.26 7.94 -14.54
C ALA A 18 -8.23 8.09 -13.41
N GLN A 19 -8.70 8.09 -12.15
CA GLN A 19 -7.80 8.10 -11.01
C GLN A 19 -6.97 6.82 -11.01
N THR A 20 -5.66 6.95 -10.75
CA THR A 20 -4.79 5.80 -10.54
C THR A 20 -5.33 4.97 -9.37
N PRO A 21 -5.61 3.67 -9.55
CA PRO A 21 -6.05 2.83 -8.46
C PRO A 21 -5.04 2.85 -7.31
N ALA A 22 -5.53 2.93 -6.08
CA ALA A 22 -4.67 2.86 -4.92
C ALA A 22 -4.04 1.47 -4.83
N ARG A 23 -2.75 1.41 -4.57
CA ARG A 23 -2.01 0.16 -4.38
C ARG A 23 -0.76 0.36 -3.55
N VAL A 24 -0.32 -0.71 -2.92
CA VAL A 24 0.97 -0.81 -2.24
C VAL A 24 1.80 -1.93 -2.87
N TYR A 25 3.12 -1.80 -2.80
CA TYR A 25 4.03 -2.79 -3.38
C TYR A 25 5.39 -2.75 -2.67
N PHE A 26 6.12 -3.85 -2.76
CA PHE A 26 7.51 -3.90 -2.32
C PHE A 26 8.40 -3.29 -3.39
N ILE A 27 9.18 -2.27 -3.02
CA ILE A 27 10.30 -1.81 -3.83
C ILE A 27 11.46 -2.78 -3.64
N GLU A 28 11.71 -3.19 -2.39
CA GLU A 28 12.69 -4.21 -1.99
C GLU A 28 12.10 -5.06 -0.86
N PRO A 29 12.40 -6.37 -0.82
CA PRO A 29 13.01 -7.19 -1.86
C PRO A 29 12.03 -7.51 -2.98
N LYS A 30 12.54 -8.13 -4.06
CA LYS A 30 11.71 -8.65 -5.14
C LYS A 30 11.11 -10.00 -4.76
N ASP A 31 9.93 -10.31 -5.27
CA ASP A 31 9.33 -11.63 -5.11
C ASP A 31 10.26 -12.72 -5.63
N GLY A 32 10.45 -13.76 -4.83
CA GLY A 32 11.34 -14.87 -5.14
C GLY A 32 12.82 -14.62 -4.86
N ALA A 33 13.20 -13.48 -4.29
CA ALA A 33 14.59 -13.14 -4.03
C ALA A 33 15.23 -14.04 -2.96
N SER A 34 16.52 -14.34 -3.14
CA SER A 34 17.40 -14.85 -2.08
C SER A 34 18.06 -13.68 -1.38
N VAL A 35 17.91 -13.60 -0.08
CA VAL A 35 18.34 -12.45 0.72
C VAL A 35 19.12 -12.91 1.94
N SER A 36 19.86 -11.99 2.53
CA SER A 36 20.57 -12.21 3.81
C SER A 36 19.88 -11.42 4.92
N SER A 37 19.85 -11.97 6.14
CA SER A 37 19.34 -11.24 7.31
C SER A 37 20.43 -10.32 7.88
N PRO A 38 20.09 -9.08 8.29
CA PRO A 38 18.78 -8.45 8.21
C PRO A 38 18.36 -8.14 6.78
N VAL A 39 17.09 -8.32 6.48
CA VAL A 39 16.53 -8.08 5.16
C VAL A 39 16.06 -6.64 5.06
N HIS A 40 16.58 -5.89 4.10
CA HIS A 40 16.10 -4.54 3.86
C HIS A 40 14.76 -4.59 3.12
N VAL A 41 13.75 -3.95 3.71
CA VAL A 41 12.39 -3.89 3.17
C VAL A 41 12.05 -2.43 2.91
N LYS A 42 11.62 -2.15 1.70
CA LYS A 42 11.19 -0.81 1.28
C LYS A 42 9.86 -0.89 0.57
N PHE A 43 8.93 -0.04 0.99
CA PHE A 43 7.55 -0.02 0.50
C PHE A 43 7.31 1.12 -0.46
N GLY A 44 6.48 0.86 -1.47
CA GLY A 44 5.92 1.87 -2.35
C GLY A 44 4.42 1.97 -2.18
N ILE A 45 3.87 3.12 -2.52
CA ILE A 45 2.45 3.41 -2.50
C ILE A 45 2.07 4.33 -3.65
N GLU A 46 0.89 4.08 -4.20
CA GLU A 46 0.26 4.94 -5.20
C GLU A 46 -1.20 5.17 -4.80
N GLY A 47 -1.73 6.35 -5.10
CA GLY A 47 -3.14 6.69 -4.93
C GLY A 47 -3.59 6.98 -3.49
N MET A 48 -2.70 6.83 -2.51
CA MET A 48 -2.93 7.18 -1.11
C MET A 48 -1.66 7.79 -0.50
N GLN A 49 -1.80 8.40 0.67
CA GLN A 49 -0.71 9.05 1.38
C GLN A 49 -0.36 8.31 2.66
N VAL A 50 0.93 8.25 2.97
CA VAL A 50 1.42 7.75 4.25
C VAL A 50 1.27 8.84 5.30
N ALA A 51 0.70 8.49 6.45
CA ALA A 51 0.53 9.37 7.59
C ALA A 51 0.80 8.62 8.90
N PRO A 52 1.19 9.30 9.97
CA PRO A 52 1.38 8.65 11.26
C PRO A 52 0.11 7.98 11.78
N ALA A 53 0.26 6.92 12.58
CA ALA A 53 -0.84 6.30 13.31
C ALA A 53 -1.61 7.35 14.14
N GLY A 54 -2.92 7.19 14.22
CA GLY A 54 -3.81 8.14 14.86
C GLY A 54 -4.28 9.28 13.96
N THR A 55 -3.67 9.49 12.81
CA THR A 55 -4.14 10.44 11.81
C THR A 55 -5.30 9.82 11.03
N MET A 56 -6.49 10.33 11.25
CA MET A 56 -7.70 9.91 10.53
C MET A 56 -7.97 10.89 9.41
N GLY A 57 -7.76 10.47 8.19
CA GLY A 57 -8.02 11.26 6.99
C GLY A 57 -8.39 10.35 5.84
N ASP A 58 -9.15 10.91 4.89
CA ASP A 58 -9.44 10.21 3.66
C ASP A 58 -8.14 9.98 2.86
N ASN A 59 -8.00 8.82 2.26
CA ASN A 59 -6.86 8.44 1.43
C ASN A 59 -5.51 8.51 2.14
N SER A 60 -5.48 8.26 3.45
CA SER A 60 -4.24 8.20 4.23
C SER A 60 -4.20 6.96 5.13
N GLY A 61 -3.01 6.58 5.52
CA GLY A 61 -2.79 5.45 6.40
C GLY A 61 -1.31 5.17 6.60
N HIS A 62 -1.01 4.01 7.15
CA HIS A 62 0.36 3.60 7.39
C HIS A 62 0.57 2.11 7.09
N HIS A 63 1.83 1.77 6.86
CA HIS A 63 2.22 0.41 6.51
C HIS A 63 2.26 -0.51 7.73
N HIS A 64 1.96 -1.77 7.49
CA HIS A 64 2.23 -2.91 8.36
C HIS A 64 2.93 -3.99 7.53
N LEU A 65 3.83 -4.73 8.15
CA LEU A 65 4.48 -5.89 7.55
C LEU A 65 4.13 -7.14 8.35
N LEU A 66 3.51 -8.10 7.69
CA LEU A 66 3.14 -9.38 8.27
C LEU A 66 4.13 -10.44 7.79
N ILE A 67 4.82 -11.08 8.74
CA ILE A 67 5.81 -12.12 8.45
C ILE A 67 5.10 -13.48 8.55
N ASP A 68 5.21 -14.29 7.50
CA ASP A 68 4.56 -15.61 7.38
C ASP A 68 3.04 -15.57 7.58
N GLY A 69 2.45 -14.38 7.34
CA GLY A 69 1.01 -14.17 7.33
C GLY A 69 0.50 -13.81 5.94
N GLY A 70 -0.77 -13.51 5.85
CA GLY A 70 -1.41 -13.09 4.62
C GLY A 70 -2.12 -11.75 4.75
N PRO A 71 -2.80 -11.29 3.68
CA PRO A 71 -3.59 -10.07 3.72
C PRO A 71 -4.67 -10.12 4.81
N VAL A 72 -4.95 -8.96 5.39
CA VAL A 72 -5.99 -8.80 6.41
C VAL A 72 -7.27 -8.29 5.74
N GLN A 73 -8.39 -8.89 6.08
CA GLN A 73 -9.70 -8.51 5.57
C GLN A 73 -10.01 -7.05 5.90
N LYS A 74 -10.66 -6.37 4.96
CA LYS A 74 -11.05 -4.96 5.12
C LYS A 74 -11.84 -4.72 6.39
N GLY A 75 -11.45 -3.69 7.13
CA GLY A 75 -12.11 -3.26 8.36
C GLY A 75 -11.63 -3.97 9.62
N LEU A 76 -10.91 -5.08 9.53
CA LEU A 76 -10.34 -5.73 10.68
C LEU A 76 -9.07 -5.01 11.16
N VAL A 77 -8.89 -4.98 12.47
CA VAL A 77 -7.67 -4.46 13.09
C VAL A 77 -6.52 -5.42 12.81
N ILE A 78 -5.40 -4.86 12.37
CA ILE A 78 -4.20 -5.67 12.11
C ILE A 78 -3.63 -6.18 13.43
N PRO A 79 -3.29 -7.48 13.53
CA PRO A 79 -2.74 -8.06 14.75
C PRO A 79 -1.47 -7.34 15.20
N ALA A 80 -1.33 -7.15 16.50
CA ALA A 80 -0.11 -6.63 17.13
C ALA A 80 0.60 -7.79 17.84
N ASP A 81 1.45 -8.49 17.11
CA ASP A 81 2.22 -9.63 17.59
C ASP A 81 3.66 -9.58 17.06
N ASP A 82 4.47 -10.58 17.40
CA ASP A 82 5.89 -10.65 17.03
C ASP A 82 6.12 -10.90 15.53
N LYS A 83 5.09 -11.25 14.78
CA LYS A 83 5.11 -11.43 13.32
C LYS A 83 4.47 -10.27 12.55
N SER A 84 4.11 -9.21 13.25
CA SER A 84 3.51 -8.02 12.67
C SER A 84 4.31 -6.77 13.07
N ILE A 85 4.90 -6.13 12.09
CA ILE A 85 5.67 -4.90 12.29
C ILE A 85 4.80 -3.72 11.91
N HIS A 86 4.68 -2.77 12.82
CA HIS A 86 3.86 -1.57 12.70
C HIS A 86 4.74 -0.35 12.40
N PHE A 87 4.42 0.36 11.33
CA PHE A 87 5.14 1.55 10.90
C PHE A 87 4.36 2.83 11.26
N GLY A 88 4.09 2.98 12.55
CA GLY A 88 3.18 4.01 13.08
C GLY A 88 3.70 5.44 13.01
N LYS A 89 4.95 5.66 12.62
CA LYS A 89 5.52 7.00 12.41
C LYS A 89 5.51 7.43 10.94
N GLY A 90 4.89 6.64 10.06
CA GLY A 90 4.91 6.89 8.63
C GLY A 90 6.18 6.43 7.93
N GLN A 91 6.92 5.49 8.52
CA GLN A 91 8.13 4.93 7.90
C GLN A 91 7.77 4.14 6.65
N THR A 92 8.65 4.14 5.67
CA THR A 92 8.48 3.46 4.38
C THR A 92 9.55 2.39 4.13
N GLU A 93 10.48 2.21 5.06
CA GLU A 93 11.55 1.21 4.96
C GLU A 93 12.07 0.82 6.34
N THR A 94 12.63 -0.38 6.42
CA THR A 94 13.29 -0.89 7.63
C THR A 94 14.14 -2.11 7.31
N ASP A 95 14.98 -2.50 8.27
CA ASP A 95 15.68 -3.78 8.25
C ASP A 95 14.98 -4.78 9.15
N VAL A 96 14.72 -5.97 8.64
CA VAL A 96 14.00 -7.03 9.33
C VAL A 96 14.90 -8.24 9.54
N LYS A 97 15.07 -8.66 10.78
CA LYS A 97 15.76 -9.92 11.09
C LYS A 97 14.81 -11.09 10.88
N LEU A 98 15.23 -12.01 10.02
CA LEU A 98 14.49 -13.24 9.73
C LEU A 98 15.40 -14.44 9.90
N PRO A 99 14.88 -15.56 10.45
CA PRO A 99 15.64 -16.81 10.48
C PRO A 99 15.88 -17.33 9.05
N PRO A 100 16.92 -18.14 8.84
CA PRO A 100 17.14 -18.81 7.55
C PRO A 100 15.93 -19.63 7.12
N GLY A 101 15.71 -19.72 5.81
CA GLY A 101 14.62 -20.47 5.22
C GLY A 101 13.66 -19.64 4.38
N ASP A 102 12.56 -20.25 3.99
CA ASP A 102 11.54 -19.61 3.17
C ASP A 102 10.53 -18.86 4.03
N HIS A 103 10.23 -17.63 3.63
CA HIS A 103 9.24 -16.79 4.30
C HIS A 103 8.32 -16.13 3.29
N THR A 104 7.09 -15.85 3.72
CA THR A 104 6.23 -14.88 3.04
C THR A 104 6.27 -13.56 3.79
N LEU A 105 6.30 -12.47 3.05
CA LEU A 105 6.18 -11.12 3.57
C LEU A 105 4.95 -10.48 2.95
N THR A 106 4.04 -10.01 3.78
CA THR A 106 2.85 -9.30 3.33
C THR A 106 2.87 -7.89 3.86
N MET A 107 2.92 -6.91 2.97
CA MET A 107 2.63 -5.55 3.37
C MET A 107 1.13 -5.32 3.33
N GLN A 108 0.60 -4.68 4.35
CA GLN A 108 -0.81 -4.33 4.48
C GLN A 108 -0.93 -2.87 4.88
N PHE A 109 -1.64 -2.09 4.08
CA PHE A 109 -1.92 -0.70 4.40
C PHE A 109 -3.19 -0.61 5.26
N ALA A 110 -3.17 0.26 6.26
CA ALA A 110 -4.26 0.42 7.20
C ALA A 110 -4.49 1.89 7.55
N ASP A 111 -5.68 2.20 8.03
CA ASP A 111 -6.05 3.54 8.47
C ASP A 111 -5.38 3.92 9.80
N GLY A 112 -5.59 5.15 10.25
CA GLY A 112 -5.00 5.65 11.48
C GLY A 112 -5.41 4.88 12.75
N ALA A 113 -6.48 4.09 12.71
CA ALA A 113 -6.94 3.22 13.78
C ALA A 113 -6.50 1.77 13.60
N HIS A 114 -5.51 1.49 12.73
CA HIS A 114 -4.98 0.16 12.41
C HIS A 114 -5.98 -0.79 11.75
N ARG A 115 -7.02 -0.26 11.12
CA ARG A 115 -7.99 -1.07 10.39
C ARG A 115 -7.53 -1.23 8.94
N SER A 116 -7.46 -2.47 8.50
CA SER A 116 -7.05 -2.84 7.16
C SER A 116 -7.93 -2.18 6.10
N TYR A 117 -7.31 -1.67 5.04
CA TYR A 117 -8.03 -1.26 3.82
C TYR A 117 -8.39 -2.44 2.92
N GLY A 118 -8.03 -3.66 3.32
CA GLY A 118 -8.35 -4.89 2.59
C GLY A 118 -7.20 -5.42 1.74
N PRO A 119 -7.40 -6.59 1.14
CA PRO A 119 -6.38 -7.25 0.31
C PRO A 119 -5.93 -6.42 -0.90
N GLU A 120 -6.76 -5.51 -1.39
CA GLU A 120 -6.43 -4.61 -2.50
C GLU A 120 -5.31 -3.63 -2.14
N MET A 121 -5.16 -3.33 -0.85
CA MET A 121 -4.09 -2.50 -0.30
C MET A 121 -3.05 -3.34 0.43
N SER A 122 -2.69 -4.45 -0.19
CA SER A 122 -1.66 -5.38 0.28
C SER A 122 -0.87 -5.95 -0.89
N GLN A 123 0.31 -6.45 -0.59
CA GLN A 123 1.10 -7.28 -1.51
C GLN A 123 1.83 -8.35 -0.71
N THR A 124 1.80 -9.57 -1.20
CA THR A 124 2.55 -10.69 -0.62
C THR A 124 3.65 -11.13 -1.56
N ILE A 125 4.85 -11.27 -1.02
CA ILE A 125 6.01 -11.80 -1.73
C ILE A 125 6.60 -12.99 -0.97
N LYS A 126 7.37 -13.80 -1.67
CA LYS A 126 8.16 -14.89 -1.11
C LYS A 126 9.63 -14.53 -1.16
N VAL A 127 10.35 -14.82 -0.09
CA VAL A 127 11.80 -14.63 0.00
C VAL A 127 12.45 -15.90 0.57
N HIS A 128 13.67 -16.14 0.15
CA HIS A 128 14.54 -17.16 0.74
C HIS A 128 15.67 -16.49 1.51
N VAL A 129 15.72 -16.73 2.81
CA VAL A 129 16.78 -16.18 3.67
C VAL A 129 17.90 -17.21 3.76
N LYS A 130 19.09 -16.78 3.37
CA LYS A 130 20.30 -17.63 3.38
C LYS A 130 20.79 -17.93 4.78
#